data_bb041e35cf2acf7fe5198e7c2074ced5
#
_entry.id   bb041e35cf2acf7fe5198e7c2074ced5
#
_cell.length_a   1.000
_cell.length_b   1.000
_cell.length_c   1.000
_cell.angle_alpha   90.00
_cell.angle_beta   90.00
_cell.angle_gamma   90.00
#
_symmetry.space_group_name_H-M   'P 1'
#
loop_
_entity.id
_entity.type
_entity.pdbx_description
1 polymer ?
#
loop_
_entity_poly.entity_id
_entity_poly.type
_entity_poly.pdbx_seq_one_letter_code
_entity_poly.pdbx_strand_id
1 'polypeptide(L)'
;MFPFMYNNGMRIFQSPGIVALQMEMVHETRIIPTDGRPGIPSQIGNWLGESRGRWENGNTLVVETANFKPGPSITNIGTTGSPPENDTPVSPQAKMLERFTMVGDGQIIYEFTWTDPVVFEEPWSARLEWKRDDDFGIYEYACHEGNVQVRNFVTASRAERAEAAAGGGTQ
;
A
#
# COMPACT_ATOMS: atom_id res chain seq x y z
N MET A 1 5.30 1.38 -2.06
CA MET A 1 3.86 1.45 -1.85
C MET A 1 3.26 2.36 -2.88
N PHE A 2 2.40 1.82 -3.73
CA PHE A 2 1.90 2.57 -4.89
C PHE A 2 0.91 3.63 -4.43
N PRO A 3 0.97 4.85 -4.96
CA PRO A 3 -0.02 5.87 -4.69
C PRO A 3 -1.38 5.39 -5.19
N PHE A 4 -2.32 5.29 -4.28
CA PHE A 4 -3.68 4.90 -4.59
C PHE A 4 -4.63 6.08 -4.31
N MET A 5 -5.75 6.15 -5.03
CA MET A 5 -6.69 7.28 -4.94
C MET A 5 -7.28 7.51 -3.54
N TYR A 6 -7.17 6.56 -2.64
CA TYR A 6 -7.73 6.62 -1.30
C TYR A 6 -6.73 6.92 -0.19
N ASN A 7 -5.44 7.02 -0.48
CA ASN A 7 -4.41 7.12 0.55
C ASN A 7 -3.53 8.33 0.30
N ASN A 8 -4.14 9.49 0.22
CA ASN A 8 -3.47 10.73 -0.15
C ASN A 8 -2.86 11.47 1.04
N GLY A 9 -3.37 11.24 2.26
CA GLY A 9 -2.81 11.79 3.48
C GLY A 9 -1.65 10.94 3.99
N MET A 10 -0.49 11.59 4.23
CA MET A 10 0.69 10.92 4.76
C MET A 10 1.39 11.80 5.78
N ARG A 11 1.83 11.20 6.88
CA ARG A 11 2.73 11.82 7.85
C ARG A 11 4.10 11.20 7.77
N ILE A 12 5.12 12.07 7.80
CA ILE A 12 6.51 11.66 7.84
C ILE A 12 7.08 12.03 9.20
N PHE A 13 7.54 11.03 9.94
CA PHE A 13 8.23 11.20 11.21
C PHE A 13 9.70 10.87 11.03
N GLN A 14 10.56 11.71 11.59
CA GLN A 14 12.00 11.51 11.58
C GLN A 14 12.54 11.44 13.00
N SER A 15 13.43 10.47 13.22
CA SER A 15 14.22 10.32 14.43
C SER A 15 15.62 9.84 14.04
N PRO A 16 16.65 10.00 14.86
CA PRO A 16 17.97 9.48 14.57
C PRO A 16 17.92 7.99 14.19
N GLY A 17 18.36 7.65 12.98
CA GLY A 17 18.42 6.30 12.46
C GLY A 17 17.09 5.68 11.99
N ILE A 18 15.98 6.44 11.98
CA ILE A 18 14.67 5.94 11.58
C ILE A 18 13.86 7.04 10.89
N VAL A 19 13.18 6.67 9.80
CA VAL A 19 12.07 7.44 9.22
C VAL A 19 10.82 6.57 9.28
N ALA A 20 9.68 7.13 9.65
CA ALA A 20 8.39 6.46 9.61
C ALA A 20 7.43 7.20 8.69
N LEU A 21 6.79 6.46 7.79
CA LEU A 21 5.74 6.95 6.90
C LEU A 21 4.41 6.39 7.38
N GLN A 22 3.58 7.23 7.98
CA GLN A 22 2.23 6.88 8.40
C GLN A 22 1.25 7.29 7.30
N MET A 23 0.46 6.34 6.84
CA MET A 23 -0.60 6.55 5.87
C MET A 23 -1.93 6.75 6.59
N GLU A 24 -2.79 7.58 6.00
CA GLU A 24 -4.12 7.84 6.55
C GLU A 24 -4.98 6.57 6.55
N MET A 25 -4.96 5.84 5.43
CA MET A 25 -5.74 4.62 5.28
C MET A 25 -5.24 3.52 6.21
N VAL A 26 -6.12 2.99 7.05
CA VAL A 26 -5.88 1.98 8.09
C VAL A 26 -4.74 2.29 9.06
N HIS A 27 -4.26 3.54 9.08
CA HIS A 27 -3.14 4.01 9.91
C HIS A 27 -1.87 3.19 9.78
N GLU A 28 -1.70 2.55 8.63
CA GLU A 28 -0.52 1.72 8.41
C GLU A 28 0.75 2.56 8.45
N THR A 29 1.71 2.11 9.22
CA THR A 29 2.97 2.83 9.40
C THR A 29 4.13 1.98 8.92
N ARG A 30 4.86 2.51 7.94
CA ARG A 30 6.06 1.88 7.41
C ARG A 30 7.29 2.44 8.10
N ILE A 31 8.05 1.58 8.75
CA ILE A 31 9.29 1.93 9.44
C ILE A 31 10.48 1.69 8.50
N ILE A 32 11.30 2.72 8.35
CA ILE A 32 12.48 2.73 7.48
C ILE A 32 13.72 3.01 8.34
N PRO A 33 14.45 1.99 8.76
CA PRO A 33 15.75 2.18 9.40
C PRO A 33 16.74 2.84 8.44
N THR A 34 17.49 3.84 8.93
CA THR A 34 18.50 4.60 8.17
C THR A 34 19.89 4.55 8.82
N ASP A 35 20.06 3.70 9.81
CA ASP A 35 21.27 3.54 10.60
C ASP A 35 22.21 2.42 10.12
N GLY A 36 21.90 1.80 8.97
CA GLY A 36 22.72 0.75 8.38
C GLY A 36 22.60 -0.61 9.09
N ARG A 37 21.63 -0.79 10.02
CA ARG A 37 21.40 -2.10 10.65
C ARG A 37 21.08 -3.16 9.60
N PRO A 38 21.46 -4.43 9.85
CA PRO A 38 21.18 -5.52 8.91
C PRO A 38 19.67 -5.75 8.78
N GLY A 39 19.29 -6.28 7.61
CA GLY A 39 17.93 -6.70 7.31
C GLY A 39 17.49 -7.93 8.11
N ILE A 40 16.19 -8.17 8.15
CA ILE A 40 15.64 -9.43 8.61
C ILE A 40 15.98 -10.55 7.60
N PRO A 41 16.07 -11.81 8.05
CA PRO A 41 16.31 -12.92 7.12
C PRO A 41 15.28 -12.97 5.99
N SER A 42 15.76 -13.24 4.77
CA SER A 42 14.91 -13.28 3.56
C SER A 42 13.77 -14.31 3.60
N GLN A 43 13.83 -15.26 4.53
CA GLN A 43 12.77 -16.24 4.76
C GLN A 43 11.53 -15.61 5.45
N ILE A 44 11.67 -14.41 6.02
CA ILE A 44 10.59 -13.69 6.70
C ILE A 44 10.05 -12.65 5.73
N GLY A 45 9.01 -13.03 4.98
CA GLY A 45 8.31 -12.10 4.09
C GLY A 45 7.28 -11.24 4.83
N ASN A 46 7.23 -9.96 4.49
CA ASN A 46 6.24 -9.00 5.00
C ASN A 46 5.35 -8.47 3.87
N TRP A 47 4.11 -8.12 4.19
CA TRP A 47 3.19 -7.55 3.21
C TRP A 47 3.68 -6.25 2.58
N LEU A 48 4.30 -5.39 3.36
CA LEU A 48 4.92 -4.14 2.89
C LEU A 48 6.40 -4.30 2.52
N GLY A 49 6.90 -5.54 2.53
CA GLY A 49 8.32 -5.80 2.40
C GLY A 49 9.11 -5.30 3.61
N GLU A 50 10.41 -5.34 3.47
CA GLU A 50 11.38 -4.80 4.42
C GLU A 50 12.11 -3.62 3.79
N SER A 51 12.03 -2.47 4.42
CA SER A 51 12.62 -1.22 3.93
C SER A 51 13.92 -0.90 4.64
N ARG A 52 14.90 -0.40 3.87
CA ARG A 52 16.16 0.16 4.36
C ARG A 52 16.41 1.48 3.66
N GLY A 53 16.70 2.50 4.45
CA GLY A 53 16.93 3.85 3.95
C GLY A 53 18.38 4.29 4.11
N ARG A 54 18.80 5.19 3.25
CA ARG A 54 20.03 5.98 3.38
C ARG A 54 19.80 7.40 2.89
N TRP A 55 20.53 8.32 3.45
CA TRP A 55 20.48 9.71 3.00
C TRP A 55 21.54 9.98 1.93
N GLU A 56 21.13 10.65 0.87
CA GLU A 56 22.00 11.14 -0.20
C GLU A 56 21.88 12.66 -0.31
N ASN A 57 23.00 13.35 -0.52
CA ASN A 57 23.10 14.80 -0.73
C ASN A 57 22.41 15.66 0.35
N GLY A 58 22.10 15.11 1.51
CA GLY A 58 21.47 15.81 2.63
C GLY A 58 19.97 16.10 2.50
N ASN A 59 19.41 15.92 1.31
CA ASN A 59 17.98 16.21 1.03
C ASN A 59 17.20 15.06 0.37
N THR A 60 17.84 13.95 0.11
CA THR A 60 17.21 12.79 -0.54
C THR A 60 17.29 11.57 0.36
N LEU A 61 16.14 11.03 0.73
CA LEU A 61 16.04 9.70 1.34
C LEU A 61 15.88 8.67 0.23
N VAL A 62 16.83 7.76 0.12
CA VAL A 62 16.76 6.60 -0.79
C VAL A 62 16.37 5.38 0.03
N VAL A 63 15.35 4.66 -0.41
CA VAL A 63 14.81 3.49 0.28
C VAL A 63 14.80 2.29 -0.65
N GLU A 64 15.40 1.21 -0.20
CA GLU A 64 15.33 -0.09 -0.85
C GLU A 64 14.40 -1.00 -0.05
N THR A 65 13.42 -1.57 -0.73
CA THR A 65 12.47 -2.50 -0.11
C THR A 65 12.50 -3.83 -0.85
N ALA A 66 12.60 -4.90 -0.08
CA ALA A 66 12.60 -6.28 -0.57
C ALA A 66 11.83 -7.18 0.41
N ASN A 67 11.95 -8.49 0.31
CA ASN A 67 11.31 -9.46 1.19
C ASN A 67 9.78 -9.29 1.26
N PHE A 68 9.17 -9.01 0.13
CA PHE A 68 7.72 -8.98 0.03
C PHE A 68 7.14 -10.39 0.21
N LYS A 69 6.05 -10.47 0.95
CA LYS A 69 5.28 -11.71 1.02
C LYS A 69 4.59 -11.93 -0.34
N PRO A 70 4.80 -13.10 -0.97
CA PRO A 70 4.13 -13.40 -2.23
C PRO A 70 2.62 -13.47 -2.06
N GLY A 71 1.89 -13.02 -3.06
CA GLY A 71 0.43 -13.03 -3.04
C GLY A 71 -0.16 -12.01 -4.02
N PRO A 72 -1.47 -11.82 -3.97
CA PRO A 72 -2.12 -10.77 -4.73
C PRO A 72 -1.65 -9.41 -4.25
N SER A 73 -1.36 -8.53 -5.19
CA SER A 73 -1.09 -7.14 -4.87
C SER A 73 -2.37 -6.40 -4.54
N ILE A 74 -2.31 -5.52 -3.53
CA ILE A 74 -3.39 -4.54 -3.27
C ILE A 74 -3.40 -3.45 -4.36
N THR A 75 -2.49 -3.51 -5.31
CA THR A 75 -2.40 -2.57 -6.44
C THR A 75 -3.42 -2.84 -7.53
N ASN A 76 -4.56 -3.35 -7.17
CA ASN A 76 -5.66 -3.30 -8.09
C ASN A 76 -6.04 -1.83 -8.32
N ILE A 77 -5.42 -1.21 -9.32
CA ILE A 77 -5.77 0.12 -9.82
C ILE A 77 -7.17 0.04 -10.47
N GLY A 78 -7.70 -1.15 -10.61
CA GLY A 78 -9.07 -1.40 -10.96
C GLY A 78 -10.00 -1.03 -9.81
N THR A 79 -11.09 -0.46 -10.14
CA THR A 79 -12.25 -0.16 -9.30
C THR A 79 -12.61 -1.34 -8.38
N THR A 80 -13.08 -1.06 -7.20
CA THR A 80 -13.79 -2.01 -6.34
C THR A 80 -14.68 -2.93 -7.18
N GLY A 81 -14.36 -4.21 -7.23
CA GLY A 81 -15.10 -5.19 -8.03
C GLY A 81 -14.37 -5.73 -9.26
N SER A 82 -13.08 -5.40 -9.45
CA SER A 82 -12.28 -6.10 -10.46
C SER A 82 -12.20 -7.58 -10.13
N PRO A 83 -12.34 -8.46 -11.13
CA PRO A 83 -12.18 -9.89 -10.95
C PRO A 83 -10.81 -10.23 -10.37
N PRO A 84 -10.68 -11.32 -9.58
CA PRO A 84 -9.40 -11.75 -9.01
C PRO A 84 -8.28 -11.94 -10.03
N GLU A 85 -8.63 -12.28 -11.26
CA GLU A 85 -7.70 -12.44 -12.38
C GLU A 85 -7.02 -11.14 -12.83
N ASN A 86 -7.53 -9.99 -12.41
CA ASN A 86 -6.93 -8.68 -12.68
C ASN A 86 -5.94 -8.26 -11.57
N ASP A 87 -5.78 -9.06 -10.54
CA ASP A 87 -4.79 -8.80 -9.51
C ASP A 87 -3.38 -9.02 -10.07
N THR A 88 -2.55 -8.01 -9.94
CA THR A 88 -1.13 -8.16 -10.26
C THR A 88 -0.44 -8.88 -9.12
N PRO A 89 0.11 -10.07 -9.31
CA PRO A 89 0.79 -10.79 -8.24
C PRO A 89 2.10 -10.09 -7.84
N VAL A 90 2.55 -10.40 -6.63
CA VAL A 90 3.88 -10.01 -6.14
C VAL A 90 4.68 -11.27 -5.91
N SER A 91 5.87 -11.36 -6.52
CA SER A 91 6.77 -12.50 -6.34
C SER A 91 7.76 -12.28 -5.18
N PRO A 92 8.41 -13.35 -4.69
CA PRO A 92 9.50 -13.21 -3.70
C PRO A 92 10.72 -12.44 -4.24
N GLN A 93 10.81 -12.25 -5.55
CA GLN A 93 11.90 -11.50 -6.21
C GLN A 93 11.59 -10.01 -6.37
N ALA A 94 10.40 -9.58 -5.97
CA ALA A 94 9.99 -8.19 -6.04
C ALA A 94 10.91 -7.28 -5.21
N LYS A 95 11.25 -6.14 -5.79
CA LYS A 95 12.04 -5.08 -5.16
C LYS A 95 11.47 -3.73 -5.53
N MET A 96 11.59 -2.79 -4.62
CA MET A 96 11.21 -1.40 -4.83
C MET A 96 12.37 -0.49 -4.42
N LEU A 97 12.78 0.38 -5.32
CA LEU A 97 13.71 1.46 -5.05
C LEU A 97 12.93 2.77 -5.05
N GLU A 98 13.03 3.52 -3.97
CA GLU A 98 12.31 4.79 -3.81
C GLU A 98 13.27 5.93 -3.50
N ARG A 99 12.92 7.12 -3.95
CA ARG A 99 13.66 8.36 -3.71
C ARG A 99 12.67 9.44 -3.27
N PHE A 100 12.90 9.97 -2.09
CA PHE A 100 12.15 11.11 -1.54
C PHE A 100 13.08 12.30 -1.51
N THR A 101 12.97 13.20 -2.48
CA THR A 101 13.83 14.37 -2.61
C THR A 101 13.08 15.62 -2.20
N MET A 102 13.55 16.28 -1.14
CA MET A 102 13.06 17.61 -0.75
C MET A 102 13.62 18.66 -1.72
N VAL A 103 12.73 19.35 -2.43
CA VAL A 103 13.10 20.35 -3.45
C VAL A 103 12.78 21.79 -3.05
N GLY A 104 12.25 21.98 -1.85
CA GLY A 104 11.90 23.29 -1.28
C GLY A 104 11.14 23.14 0.02
N ASP A 105 10.73 24.24 0.62
CA ASP A 105 9.91 24.21 1.82
C ASP A 105 8.54 23.59 1.50
N GLY A 106 8.32 22.39 2.02
CA GLY A 106 7.05 21.71 1.90
C GLY A 106 6.81 20.99 0.57
N GLN A 107 7.82 20.75 -0.24
CA GLN A 107 7.68 19.96 -1.47
C GLN A 107 8.67 18.80 -1.53
N ILE A 108 8.15 17.60 -1.80
CA ILE A 108 8.93 16.39 -2.01
C ILE A 108 8.63 15.86 -3.41
N ILE A 109 9.67 15.57 -4.17
CA ILE A 109 9.58 14.73 -5.36
C ILE A 109 9.75 13.30 -4.91
N TYR A 110 8.73 12.50 -5.13
CA TYR A 110 8.72 11.07 -4.86
C TYR A 110 8.84 10.31 -6.16
N GLU A 111 9.90 9.52 -6.26
CA GLU A 111 10.16 8.65 -7.41
C GLU A 111 10.31 7.21 -6.92
N PHE A 112 9.78 6.26 -7.66
CA PHE A 112 10.03 4.87 -7.37
C PHE A 112 10.20 4.04 -8.64
N THR A 113 10.98 2.97 -8.51
CA THR A 113 11.14 1.92 -9.52
C THR A 113 10.74 0.60 -8.88
N TRP A 114 9.83 -0.09 -9.52
CA TRP A 114 9.41 -1.44 -9.17
C TRP A 114 10.06 -2.44 -10.11
N THR A 115 10.62 -3.50 -9.54
CA THR A 115 11.24 -4.60 -10.27
C THR A 115 10.68 -5.91 -9.73
N ASP A 116 10.03 -6.67 -10.58
CA ASP A 116 9.60 -8.04 -10.27
C ASP A 116 9.74 -8.87 -11.56
N PRO A 117 10.89 -9.54 -11.77
CA PRO A 117 11.20 -10.22 -13.03
C PRO A 117 10.37 -11.48 -13.26
N VAL A 118 9.56 -11.90 -12.29
CA VAL A 118 8.61 -13.01 -12.44
C VAL A 118 7.29 -12.52 -13.02
N VAL A 119 6.95 -11.25 -12.78
CA VAL A 119 5.64 -10.68 -13.14
C VAL A 119 5.75 -9.73 -14.33
N PHE A 120 6.84 -8.97 -14.43
CA PHE A 120 7.05 -7.94 -15.45
C PHE A 120 8.30 -8.23 -16.27
N GLU A 121 8.23 -8.01 -17.57
CA GLU A 121 9.38 -8.15 -18.48
C GLU A 121 10.48 -7.12 -18.17
N GLU A 122 10.09 -5.90 -17.76
CA GLU A 122 11.01 -4.82 -17.43
C GLU A 122 10.57 -4.09 -16.15
N PRO A 123 11.52 -3.49 -15.42
CA PRO A 123 11.18 -2.58 -14.32
C PRO A 123 10.38 -1.37 -14.82
N TRP A 124 9.48 -0.88 -14.00
CA TRP A 124 8.74 0.34 -14.30
C TRP A 124 8.87 1.37 -13.18
N SER A 125 8.75 2.63 -13.53
CA SER A 125 8.96 3.76 -12.61
C SER A 125 7.81 4.74 -12.67
N ALA A 126 7.58 5.44 -11.56
CA ALA A 126 6.69 6.59 -11.51
C ALA A 126 7.31 7.73 -10.71
N ARG A 127 6.86 8.95 -10.99
CA ARG A 127 7.26 10.18 -10.31
C ARG A 127 6.03 10.99 -9.93
N LEU A 128 5.99 11.43 -8.67
CA LEU A 128 4.89 12.20 -8.09
C LEU A 128 5.44 13.39 -7.32
N GLU A 129 4.62 14.41 -7.17
CA GLU A 129 4.91 15.58 -6.35
C GLU A 129 4.01 15.56 -5.12
N TRP A 130 4.64 15.63 -3.95
CA TRP A 130 3.95 15.75 -2.68
C TRP A 130 4.09 17.16 -2.16
N LYS A 131 3.01 17.70 -1.66
CA LYS A 131 2.97 19.01 -1.03
C LYS A 131 2.67 18.87 0.45
N ARG A 132 3.37 19.66 1.25
CA ARG A 132 3.07 19.80 2.67
C ARG A 132 1.77 20.59 2.84
N ASP A 133 0.93 20.08 3.69
CA ASP A 133 -0.30 20.72 4.11
C ASP A 133 -0.40 20.59 5.63
N ASP A 134 -0.08 21.68 6.35
CA ASP A 134 -0.09 21.70 7.81
C ASP A 134 -1.50 21.86 8.38
N ASP A 135 -2.45 22.30 7.57
CA ASP A 135 -3.86 22.43 7.96
C ASP A 135 -4.62 21.12 7.79
N PHE A 136 -4.05 20.16 7.07
CA PHE A 136 -4.65 18.84 6.89
C PHE A 136 -4.46 17.96 8.13
N GLY A 137 -5.57 17.59 8.78
CA GLY A 137 -5.60 16.59 9.84
C GLY A 137 -5.71 15.18 9.28
N ILE A 138 -4.85 14.25 9.72
CA ILE A 138 -5.11 12.83 9.49
C ILE A 138 -6.18 12.40 10.48
N TYR A 139 -7.34 11.99 9.95
CA TYR A 139 -8.48 11.51 10.74
C TYR A 139 -8.40 10.00 10.96
N GLU A 140 -9.17 9.53 11.93
CA GLU A 140 -9.34 8.10 12.14
C GLU A 140 -9.98 7.46 10.89
N TYR A 141 -9.36 6.39 10.39
CA TYR A 141 -9.91 5.59 9.31
C TYR A 141 -10.71 4.41 9.89
N ALA A 142 -11.98 4.64 10.12
CA ALA A 142 -12.89 3.70 10.76
C ALA A 142 -13.84 3.05 9.73
N CYS A 143 -13.27 2.38 8.73
CA CYS A 143 -14.04 1.80 7.62
C CYS A 143 -15.06 0.71 8.03
N HIS A 144 -14.93 0.18 9.23
CA HIS A 144 -15.87 -0.78 9.82
C HIS A 144 -17.09 -0.10 10.44
N GLU A 145 -16.98 1.18 10.80
CA GLU A 145 -18.09 1.94 11.34
C GLU A 145 -19.09 2.32 10.25
N GLY A 146 -20.37 2.11 10.53
CA GLY A 146 -21.41 2.37 9.53
C GLY A 146 -21.38 1.46 8.29
N ASN A 147 -20.51 0.44 8.25
CA ASN A 147 -20.45 -0.49 7.13
C ASN A 147 -21.64 -1.44 7.14
N VAL A 148 -22.69 -1.06 6.44
CA VAL A 148 -23.92 -1.85 6.27
C VAL A 148 -23.82 -2.88 5.13
N GLN A 149 -22.76 -2.86 4.36
CA GLN A 149 -22.57 -3.72 3.18
C GLN A 149 -22.67 -5.21 3.53
N VAL A 150 -21.92 -5.66 4.54
CA VAL A 150 -21.95 -7.08 4.96
C VAL A 150 -23.36 -7.49 5.39
N ARG A 151 -24.05 -6.63 6.15
CA ARG A 151 -25.45 -6.86 6.54
C ARG A 151 -26.36 -6.97 5.31
N ASN A 152 -26.20 -6.08 4.34
CA ASN A 152 -27.01 -6.05 3.12
C ASN A 152 -26.77 -7.31 2.28
N PHE A 153 -25.53 -7.74 2.10
CA PHE A 153 -25.22 -9.00 1.41
C PHE A 153 -25.83 -10.22 2.09
N VAL A 154 -25.74 -10.30 3.42
CA VAL A 154 -26.33 -11.41 4.18
C VAL A 154 -27.85 -11.41 4.07
N THR A 155 -28.50 -10.25 4.13
CA THR A 155 -29.97 -10.15 4.03
C THR A 155 -30.46 -10.47 2.63
N ALA A 156 -29.79 -9.97 1.58
CA ALA A 156 -30.11 -10.28 0.19
C ALA A 156 -29.98 -11.79 -0.10
N SER A 157 -28.86 -12.39 0.28
CA SER A 157 -28.63 -13.83 0.10
C SER A 157 -29.65 -14.71 0.87
N ARG A 158 -30.16 -14.25 2.01
CA ARG A 158 -31.21 -14.93 2.74
C ARG A 158 -32.57 -14.82 2.03
N ALA A 159 -32.89 -13.66 1.48
CA ALA A 159 -34.10 -13.42 0.72
C ALA A 159 -34.12 -14.29 -0.55
N GLU A 160 -33.05 -14.31 -1.33
CA GLU A 160 -32.89 -15.13 -2.53
C GLU A 160 -33.09 -16.63 -2.23
N ARG A 161 -32.49 -17.12 -1.13
CA ARG A 161 -32.68 -18.54 -0.72
C ARG A 161 -34.09 -18.85 -0.28
N ALA A 162 -34.79 -17.92 0.38
CA ALA A 162 -36.18 -18.11 0.78
C ALA A 162 -37.12 -18.14 -0.44
N GLU A 163 -36.89 -17.28 -1.42
CA GLU A 163 -37.63 -17.24 -2.68
C GLU A 163 -37.42 -18.54 -3.49
N ALA A 164 -36.19 -19.01 -3.61
CA ALA A 164 -35.85 -20.25 -4.28
C ALA A 164 -36.53 -21.47 -3.61
N ALA A 165 -36.58 -21.49 -2.28
CA ALA A 165 -37.27 -22.54 -1.53
C ALA A 165 -38.79 -22.50 -1.70
N ALA A 166 -39.38 -21.31 -1.80
CA ALA A 166 -40.82 -21.13 -2.04
C ALA A 166 -41.22 -21.44 -3.48
N GLY A 167 -40.38 -21.14 -4.47
CA GLY A 167 -40.62 -21.41 -5.89
C GLY A 167 -40.39 -22.86 -6.31
N GLY A 168 -39.67 -23.66 -5.54
CA GLY A 168 -39.40 -25.09 -5.80
C GLY A 168 -40.50 -26.04 -5.39
N GLY A 169 -41.63 -25.54 -4.91
CA GLY A 169 -42.78 -26.34 -4.42
C GLY A 169 -43.90 -26.60 -5.43
N THR A 170 -43.71 -26.29 -6.71
CA THR A 170 -44.69 -26.54 -7.77
C THR A 170 -44.09 -27.38 -8.90
N GLN A 171 -44.05 -28.69 -8.69
CA GLN A 171 -44.11 -29.74 -9.72
C GLN A 171 -44.97 -30.88 -9.24
#